data_aef6534afc4bd1ee51c5964300435900
#
_entry.id   aef6534afc4bd1ee51c5964300435900
#
_cell.length_a   1.000
_cell.length_b   1.000
_cell.length_c   1.000
_cell.angle_alpha   90.00
_cell.angle_beta   90.00
_cell.angle_gamma   90.00
#
_symmetry.space_group_name_H-M   'P 1'
#
loop_
_entity.id
_entity.type
_entity.pdbx_description
1 polymer ?
#
loop_
_entity_poly.entity_id
_entity_poly.type
_entity_poly.pdbx_seq_one_letter_code
_entity_poly.pdbx_strand_id
1 'polypeptide(L)'
;MWAIYSYIMIKKKIKIWQIILSILLGLISFSNFAQQEAQFTQYMYATQIFNPAYSGNRGIMSLKFLGRSQWLDIEGSPKTSILAFDTPIGKSENMGLGLSVFNDQIGPVNETNFSIDYAYSIRFMFSKLTFGLKAGVNSMDISFSKLNIYDNTDPYINYVIDNKFQPQVGVGIFFNSEKYYLGLSAPNLLEKRFFELAESSSSFFSRVSDNIHFYLIGGYVFDLIPSLKFKPATLVKAVRGSPIQWDLSLNFLLNNNFTFGIANRLDSAITGLAGIQVSDALMIGLSYDFTTTEIEDYSSGSFEVFIRIDFGTNRKILTPRFF
;
A
#
# COMPACT_ATOMS: atom_id res chain seq x y z
N MET A 1 -47.40 -0.93 38.78
CA MET A 1 -47.01 0.15 37.82
C MET A 1 -45.55 0.09 37.38
N TRP A 2 -44.57 -0.10 38.28
CA TRP A 2 -43.15 -0.18 37.95
C TRP A 2 -42.74 -1.35 37.00
N ALA A 3 -43.29 -2.54 37.15
CA ALA A 3 -42.98 -3.72 36.33
C ALA A 3 -43.39 -3.56 34.85
N ILE A 4 -44.49 -2.87 34.59
CA ILE A 4 -44.97 -2.59 33.22
C ILE A 4 -44.06 -1.57 32.53
N TYR A 5 -43.59 -0.56 33.26
CA TYR A 5 -42.66 0.44 32.73
C TYR A 5 -41.29 -0.14 32.37
N SER A 6 -40.77 -1.02 33.23
CA SER A 6 -39.53 -1.77 32.98
C SER A 6 -39.62 -2.69 31.75
N TYR A 7 -40.69 -3.40 31.60
CA TYR A 7 -40.95 -4.26 30.45
C TYR A 7 -41.02 -3.52 29.12
N ILE A 8 -41.66 -2.33 29.10
CA ILE A 8 -41.76 -1.47 27.89
C ILE A 8 -40.39 -0.93 27.51
N MET A 9 -39.57 -0.54 28.49
CA MET A 9 -38.21 -0.03 28.25
C MET A 9 -37.28 -1.12 27.71
N ILE A 10 -37.38 -2.34 28.19
CA ILE A 10 -36.58 -3.48 27.70
C ILE A 10 -37.00 -3.81 26.25
N LYS A 11 -38.30 -3.86 25.95
CA LYS A 11 -38.78 -4.09 24.57
C LYS A 11 -38.31 -2.98 23.58
N LYS A 12 -38.30 -1.72 24.03
CA LYS A 12 -37.78 -0.62 23.20
C LYS A 12 -36.27 -0.77 22.92
N LYS A 13 -35.48 -1.12 23.93
CA LYS A 13 -34.04 -1.38 23.74
C LYS A 13 -33.78 -2.54 22.78
N ILE A 14 -34.49 -3.65 22.92
CA ILE A 14 -34.37 -4.81 22.01
C ILE A 14 -34.70 -4.43 20.57
N LYS A 15 -35.77 -3.66 20.32
CA LYS A 15 -36.10 -3.16 18.99
C LYS A 15 -35.00 -2.27 18.39
N ILE A 16 -34.43 -1.39 19.18
CA ILE A 16 -33.34 -0.51 18.72
C ILE A 16 -32.12 -1.33 18.33
N TRP A 17 -31.73 -2.32 19.14
CA TRP A 17 -30.63 -3.25 18.83
C TRP A 17 -30.89 -4.08 17.57
N GLN A 18 -32.14 -4.54 17.36
CA GLN A 18 -32.52 -5.25 16.13
C GLN A 18 -32.44 -4.36 14.89
N ILE A 19 -32.84 -3.09 14.99
CA ILE A 19 -32.73 -2.13 13.90
C ILE A 19 -31.25 -1.83 13.59
N ILE A 20 -30.41 -1.61 14.59
CA ILE A 20 -28.98 -1.41 14.43
C ILE A 20 -28.33 -2.62 13.79
N LEU A 21 -28.66 -3.82 14.25
CA LEU A 21 -28.16 -5.08 13.68
C LEU A 21 -28.61 -5.27 12.23
N SER A 22 -29.87 -4.95 11.90
CA SER A 22 -30.40 -5.03 10.53
C SER A 22 -29.72 -4.00 9.59
N ILE A 23 -29.43 -2.81 10.09
CA ILE A 23 -28.68 -1.80 9.33
C ILE A 23 -27.22 -2.27 9.12
N LEU A 24 -26.59 -2.83 10.15
CA LEU A 24 -25.24 -3.40 10.05
C LEU A 24 -25.18 -4.56 9.03
N LEU A 25 -26.16 -5.47 9.06
CA LEU A 25 -26.28 -6.57 8.09
C LEU A 25 -26.61 -6.08 6.67
N GLY A 26 -27.39 -5.01 6.52
CA GLY A 26 -27.67 -4.39 5.21
C GLY A 26 -26.47 -3.69 4.58
N LEU A 27 -25.47 -3.30 5.37
CA LEU A 27 -24.22 -2.71 4.89
C LEU A 27 -23.21 -3.75 4.35
N ILE A 28 -23.47 -5.06 4.54
CA ILE A 28 -22.57 -6.15 4.12
C ILE A 28 -22.83 -6.58 2.65
N SER A 29 -23.90 -6.12 2.01
CA SER A 29 -24.26 -6.52 0.64
C SER A 29 -23.74 -5.54 -0.40
N PHE A 30 -22.41 -5.51 -0.63
CA PHE A 30 -21.85 -4.79 -1.77
C PHE A 30 -21.29 -5.77 -2.80
N SER A 31 -21.71 -5.57 -4.06
CA SER A 31 -21.18 -6.28 -5.22
C SER A 31 -19.68 -6.03 -5.33
N ASN A 32 -18.87 -7.09 -5.27
CA ASN A 32 -17.43 -7.02 -5.37
C ASN A 32 -17.03 -6.79 -6.83
N PHE A 33 -16.58 -5.58 -7.15
CA PHE A 33 -15.80 -5.30 -8.34
C PHE A 33 -14.35 -5.20 -7.91
N ALA A 34 -13.57 -6.25 -8.20
CA ALA A 34 -12.18 -6.33 -7.75
C ALA A 34 -11.25 -5.75 -8.81
N GLN A 35 -10.93 -4.47 -8.71
CA GLN A 35 -9.67 -3.94 -9.27
C GLN A 35 -8.69 -3.76 -8.12
N GLN A 36 -7.60 -4.51 -8.12
CA GLN A 36 -6.57 -4.45 -7.09
C GLN A 36 -5.32 -3.81 -7.68
N GLU A 37 -4.91 -2.63 -7.15
CA GLU A 37 -3.53 -2.17 -7.32
C GLU A 37 -2.54 -3.15 -6.68
N ALA A 38 -1.30 -3.13 -7.19
CA ALA A 38 -0.20 -3.91 -6.64
C ALA A 38 -0.08 -3.76 -5.12
N GLN A 39 0.11 -4.86 -4.45
CA GLN A 39 0.15 -4.97 -3.00
C GLN A 39 1.54 -5.39 -2.54
N PHE A 40 2.02 -4.81 -1.45
CA PHE A 40 3.33 -5.11 -0.87
C PHE A 40 3.17 -5.52 0.58
N THR A 41 3.83 -6.59 0.97
CA THR A 41 3.86 -7.01 2.36
C THR A 41 4.85 -6.17 3.17
N GLN A 42 5.97 -5.81 2.54
CA GLN A 42 6.98 -4.96 3.15
C GLN A 42 6.70 -3.45 2.93
N TYR A 43 5.42 -3.04 2.96
CA TYR A 43 4.97 -1.65 2.79
C TYR A 43 5.68 -0.66 3.75
N MET A 44 6.10 -1.16 4.89
CA MET A 44 6.79 -0.37 5.91
C MET A 44 8.16 0.13 5.45
N TYR A 45 8.81 -0.55 4.51
CA TYR A 45 10.09 -0.11 3.94
C TYR A 45 9.89 0.86 2.77
N ALA A 46 8.80 0.70 2.02
CA ALA A 46 8.45 1.51 0.85
C ALA A 46 7.30 2.50 1.10
N THR A 47 7.15 3.01 2.31
CA THR A 47 6.02 3.87 2.73
C THR A 47 5.84 5.13 1.89
N GLN A 48 6.92 5.66 1.30
CA GLN A 48 6.90 6.82 0.41
C GLN A 48 5.95 6.58 -0.79
N ILE A 49 5.86 5.36 -1.29
CA ILE A 49 4.98 5.02 -2.42
C ILE A 49 3.52 5.29 -2.07
N PHE A 50 3.12 4.88 -0.87
CA PHE A 50 1.76 5.03 -0.37
C PHE A 50 1.48 6.42 0.22
N ASN A 51 2.49 7.05 0.87
CA ASN A 51 2.31 8.31 1.56
C ASN A 51 3.45 9.30 1.27
N PRO A 52 3.22 10.35 0.46
CA PRO A 52 4.24 11.33 0.11
C PRO A 52 4.79 12.10 1.32
N ALA A 53 4.03 12.22 2.41
CA ALA A 53 4.50 12.84 3.65
C ALA A 53 5.64 12.07 4.33
N TYR A 54 5.95 10.85 3.87
CA TYR A 54 7.06 10.08 4.39
C TYR A 54 8.42 10.48 3.79
N SER A 55 8.44 11.16 2.65
CA SER A 55 9.67 11.57 1.96
C SER A 55 10.57 12.43 2.85
N GLY A 56 11.85 12.04 2.98
CA GLY A 56 12.84 12.69 3.87
C GLY A 56 12.58 12.51 5.37
N ASN A 57 11.55 11.75 5.77
CA ASN A 57 11.18 11.61 7.18
C ASN A 57 12.25 10.89 8.02
N ARG A 58 13.07 10.05 7.41
CA ARG A 58 14.16 9.35 8.09
C ARG A 58 15.34 10.27 8.51
N GLY A 59 15.40 11.48 7.93
CA GLY A 59 16.48 12.45 8.23
C GLY A 59 17.79 12.14 7.53
N ILE A 60 17.86 11.13 6.68
CA ILE A 60 19.01 10.73 5.86
C ILE A 60 18.58 10.49 4.41
N MET A 61 19.50 10.60 3.49
CA MET A 61 19.31 10.24 2.09
C MET A 61 19.25 8.71 1.97
N SER A 62 18.22 8.19 1.31
CA SER A 62 17.97 6.75 1.17
C SER A 62 17.58 6.40 -0.25
N LEU A 63 18.14 5.30 -0.76
CA LEU A 63 17.72 4.63 -1.98
C LEU A 63 17.12 3.28 -1.60
N LYS A 64 15.95 2.97 -2.14
CA LYS A 64 15.17 1.78 -1.82
C LYS A 64 14.80 1.07 -3.10
N PHE A 65 14.99 -0.23 -3.11
CA PHE A 65 14.51 -1.13 -4.15
C PHE A 65 13.58 -2.16 -3.51
N LEU A 66 12.46 -2.44 -4.14
CA LEU A 66 11.54 -3.51 -3.77
C LEU A 66 11.10 -4.22 -5.04
N GLY A 67 11.24 -5.53 -5.05
CA GLY A 67 10.79 -6.41 -6.12
C GLY A 67 9.86 -7.47 -5.57
N ARG A 68 8.71 -7.69 -6.22
CA ARG A 68 7.70 -8.67 -5.85
C ARG A 68 7.31 -9.50 -7.06
N SER A 69 7.27 -10.82 -6.88
CA SER A 69 6.65 -11.76 -7.80
C SER A 69 5.49 -12.42 -7.07
N GLN A 70 4.28 -12.16 -7.53
CA GLN A 70 3.06 -12.66 -6.90
C GLN A 70 2.58 -13.92 -7.64
N TRP A 71 1.98 -14.86 -6.92
CA TRP A 71 1.43 -16.10 -7.45
C TRP A 71 2.41 -16.84 -8.36
N LEU A 72 3.50 -17.29 -7.77
CA LEU A 72 4.52 -18.11 -8.45
C LEU A 72 3.87 -19.31 -9.15
N ASP A 73 4.44 -19.72 -10.27
CA ASP A 73 3.98 -20.81 -11.15
C ASP A 73 2.73 -20.50 -12.00
N ILE A 74 2.13 -19.31 -11.85
CA ILE A 74 1.03 -18.85 -12.74
C ILE A 74 1.63 -17.98 -13.85
N GLU A 75 1.42 -18.37 -15.11
CA GLU A 75 1.85 -17.59 -16.27
C GLU A 75 1.10 -16.25 -16.33
N GLY A 76 1.81 -15.16 -16.57
CA GLY A 76 1.24 -13.81 -16.57
C GLY A 76 0.92 -13.24 -15.20
N SER A 77 1.33 -13.90 -14.12
CA SER A 77 1.15 -13.43 -12.75
C SER A 77 1.80 -12.07 -12.50
N PRO A 78 1.30 -11.28 -11.51
CA PRO A 78 1.79 -9.93 -11.24
C PRO A 78 3.27 -9.90 -10.86
N LYS A 79 4.02 -9.01 -11.50
CA LYS A 79 5.43 -8.71 -11.17
C LYS A 79 5.56 -7.22 -10.95
N THR A 80 5.95 -6.84 -9.75
CA THR A 80 6.06 -5.45 -9.37
C THR A 80 7.49 -5.09 -8.97
N SER A 81 7.95 -3.93 -9.39
CA SER A 81 9.24 -3.38 -8.98
C SER A 81 9.11 -1.91 -8.62
N ILE A 82 9.84 -1.50 -7.58
CA ILE A 82 9.90 -0.13 -7.09
C ILE A 82 11.34 0.27 -6.95
N LEU A 83 11.67 1.45 -7.44
CA LEU A 83 12.87 2.19 -7.10
C LEU A 83 12.45 3.52 -6.50
N ALA A 84 12.84 3.78 -5.26
CA ALA A 84 12.46 5.00 -4.57
C ALA A 84 13.69 5.63 -3.90
N PHE A 85 13.80 6.94 -4.06
CA PHE A 85 14.82 7.77 -3.44
C PHE A 85 14.14 8.83 -2.60
N ASP A 86 14.66 9.11 -1.40
CA ASP A 86 14.21 10.22 -0.60
C ASP A 86 15.35 10.86 0.20
N THR A 87 15.23 12.15 0.43
CA THR A 87 16.22 12.92 1.18
C THR A 87 15.57 14.08 1.93
N PRO A 88 16.03 14.38 3.16
CA PRO A 88 15.70 15.65 3.79
C PRO A 88 16.38 16.79 3.03
N ILE A 89 15.73 17.95 2.93
CA ILE A 89 16.26 19.15 2.31
C ILE A 89 16.15 20.37 3.23
N GLY A 90 17.00 21.36 2.98
CA GLY A 90 17.07 22.59 3.79
C GLY A 90 17.89 22.44 5.07
N LYS A 91 18.33 23.56 5.62
CA LYS A 91 19.18 23.60 6.83
C LYS A 91 18.47 23.08 8.08
N SER A 92 17.16 23.29 8.19
CA SER A 92 16.35 22.84 9.32
C SER A 92 15.84 21.39 9.16
N GLU A 93 16.06 20.76 7.99
CA GLU A 93 15.55 19.42 7.66
C GLU A 93 14.04 19.26 7.89
N ASN A 94 13.31 20.35 7.76
CA ASN A 94 11.84 20.34 7.88
C ASN A 94 11.16 19.99 6.55
N MET A 95 11.93 19.94 5.47
CA MET A 95 11.43 19.58 4.15
C MET A 95 12.04 18.25 3.71
N GLY A 96 11.29 17.50 2.92
CA GLY A 96 11.73 16.27 2.29
C GLY A 96 11.39 16.28 0.80
N LEU A 97 12.27 15.69 0.03
CA LEU A 97 12.08 15.44 -1.40
C LEU A 97 12.16 13.94 -1.63
N GLY A 98 11.26 13.41 -2.45
CA GLY A 98 11.23 12.04 -2.88
C GLY A 98 11.10 11.91 -4.38
N LEU A 99 11.71 10.87 -4.93
CA LEU A 99 11.55 10.45 -6.32
C LEU A 99 11.21 8.96 -6.31
N SER A 100 10.30 8.52 -7.14
CA SER A 100 10.03 7.09 -7.27
C SER A 100 9.64 6.69 -8.69
N VAL A 101 10.05 5.48 -9.03
CA VAL A 101 9.60 4.74 -10.20
C VAL A 101 8.96 3.46 -9.70
N PHE A 102 7.75 3.23 -10.12
CA PHE A 102 6.98 2.04 -9.83
C PHE A 102 6.60 1.40 -11.15
N ASN A 103 6.85 0.10 -11.30
CA ASN A 103 6.44 -0.67 -12.48
C ASN A 103 5.66 -1.90 -12.02
N ASP A 104 4.51 -2.13 -12.63
CA ASP A 104 3.66 -3.29 -12.40
C ASP A 104 3.27 -3.95 -13.71
N GLN A 105 3.54 -5.25 -13.82
CA GLN A 105 3.21 -6.03 -15.01
C GLN A 105 2.24 -7.14 -14.62
N ILE A 106 1.08 -7.18 -15.24
CA ILE A 106 0.05 -8.20 -15.04
C ILE A 106 -0.42 -8.70 -16.41
N GLY A 107 -0.01 -9.90 -16.79
CA GLY A 107 -0.30 -10.47 -18.11
C GLY A 107 0.15 -9.53 -19.24
N PRO A 108 -0.79 -9.05 -20.09
CA PRO A 108 -0.49 -8.15 -21.19
C PRO A 108 -0.35 -6.69 -20.77
N VAL A 109 -0.74 -6.33 -19.54
CA VAL A 109 -0.75 -4.95 -19.04
C VAL A 109 0.58 -4.65 -18.37
N ASN A 110 1.19 -3.53 -18.74
CA ASN A 110 2.37 -2.98 -18.12
C ASN A 110 2.13 -1.53 -17.73
N GLU A 111 2.17 -1.25 -16.44
CA GLU A 111 1.96 0.09 -15.88
C GLU A 111 3.25 0.61 -15.27
N THR A 112 3.69 1.79 -15.69
CA THR A 112 4.87 2.47 -15.15
C THR A 112 4.50 3.83 -14.62
N ASN A 113 4.79 4.08 -13.36
CA ASN A 113 4.53 5.34 -12.69
C ASN A 113 5.83 6.03 -12.29
N PHE A 114 5.96 7.31 -12.63
CA PHE A 114 7.05 8.19 -12.19
C PHE A 114 6.46 9.26 -11.28
N SER A 115 6.99 9.43 -10.10
CA SER A 115 6.49 10.45 -9.19
C SER A 115 7.58 11.19 -8.43
N ILE A 116 7.26 12.43 -8.07
CA ILE A 116 8.03 13.33 -7.23
C ILE A 116 7.18 13.64 -6.01
N ASP A 117 7.75 13.53 -4.84
CA ASP A 117 7.13 13.85 -3.57
C ASP A 117 7.80 15.07 -2.94
N TYR A 118 7.01 15.98 -2.41
CA TYR A 118 7.46 17.07 -1.55
C TYR A 118 6.78 16.95 -0.19
N ALA A 119 7.56 16.99 0.87
CA ALA A 119 7.07 16.90 2.24
C ALA A 119 7.51 18.10 3.07
N TYR A 120 6.61 18.62 3.93
CA TYR A 120 6.89 19.67 4.88
C TYR A 120 6.50 19.24 6.29
N SER A 121 7.44 19.36 7.23
CA SER A 121 7.31 18.88 8.61
C SER A 121 7.24 20.02 9.60
N ILE A 122 6.26 19.94 10.50
CA ILE A 122 6.17 20.78 11.71
C ILE A 122 6.70 19.91 12.86
N ARG A 123 7.76 20.39 13.53
CA ARG A 123 8.36 19.69 14.67
C ARG A 123 7.77 20.19 15.98
N PHE A 124 7.42 19.26 16.83
CA PHE A 124 7.11 19.46 18.23
C PHE A 124 8.24 18.91 19.10
N MET A 125 8.16 19.08 20.40
CA MET A 125 9.24 18.64 21.30
C MET A 125 9.56 17.13 21.18
N PHE A 126 8.56 16.27 21.04
CA PHE A 126 8.73 14.79 20.98
C PHE A 126 8.04 14.14 19.78
N SER A 127 7.58 14.93 18.82
CA SER A 127 6.84 14.42 17.68
C SER A 127 7.01 15.32 16.45
N LYS A 128 6.60 14.80 15.30
CA LYS A 128 6.65 15.49 14.03
C LYS A 128 5.37 15.22 13.26
N LEU A 129 4.75 16.29 12.74
CA LEU A 129 3.62 16.22 11.81
C LEU A 129 4.12 16.66 10.45
N THR A 130 3.96 15.81 9.45
CA THR A 130 4.43 16.04 8.09
C THR A 130 3.25 16.02 7.13
N PHE A 131 3.20 16.99 6.24
CA PHE A 131 2.28 17.07 5.11
C PHE A 131 3.06 16.75 3.84
N GLY A 132 2.47 15.99 2.94
CA GLY A 132 3.10 15.57 1.70
C GLY A 132 2.22 15.81 0.48
N LEU A 133 2.87 16.20 -0.61
CA LEU A 133 2.28 16.33 -1.93
C LEU A 133 3.04 15.41 -2.88
N LYS A 134 2.31 14.74 -3.76
CA LYS A 134 2.83 13.91 -4.85
C LYS A 134 2.39 14.48 -6.17
N ALA A 135 3.31 14.58 -7.11
CA ALA A 135 3.02 14.85 -8.51
C ALA A 135 3.73 13.78 -9.35
N GLY A 136 3.08 13.30 -10.39
CA GLY A 136 3.65 12.25 -11.21
C GLY A 136 2.95 12.07 -12.53
N VAL A 137 3.42 11.09 -13.27
CA VAL A 137 2.83 10.63 -14.52
C VAL A 137 2.81 9.10 -14.51
N ASN A 138 1.68 8.57 -14.93
CA ASN A 138 1.47 7.14 -15.13
C ASN A 138 1.43 6.84 -16.62
N SER A 139 2.17 5.82 -17.06
CA SER A 139 2.15 5.28 -18.42
C SER A 139 1.61 3.87 -18.37
N MET A 140 0.65 3.56 -19.23
CA MET A 140 0.10 2.22 -19.37
C MET A 140 0.23 1.75 -20.81
N ASP A 141 0.75 0.51 -20.94
CA ASP A 141 0.83 -0.25 -22.17
C ASP A 141 -0.02 -1.51 -22.05
N ILE A 142 -0.77 -1.84 -23.09
CA ILE A 142 -1.48 -3.12 -23.18
C ILE A 142 -1.14 -3.79 -24.50
N SER A 143 -0.51 -4.96 -24.42
CA SER A 143 -0.06 -5.75 -25.56
C SER A 143 -0.96 -6.96 -25.75
N PHE A 144 -2.05 -6.81 -26.52
CA PHE A 144 -3.00 -7.90 -26.78
C PHE A 144 -2.38 -9.05 -27.59
N SER A 145 -1.28 -8.81 -28.31
CA SER A 145 -0.54 -9.86 -29.03
C SER A 145 0.05 -10.96 -28.14
N LYS A 146 0.14 -10.72 -26.84
CA LYS A 146 0.57 -11.70 -25.84
C LYS A 146 -0.56 -12.62 -25.35
N LEU A 147 -1.79 -12.37 -25.76
CA LEU A 147 -2.95 -13.19 -25.41
C LEU A 147 -3.15 -14.30 -26.41
N ASN A 148 -3.51 -15.50 -25.91
CA ASN A 148 -4.04 -16.57 -26.75
C ASN A 148 -5.47 -16.22 -27.15
N ILE A 149 -5.66 -15.71 -28.35
CA ILE A 149 -6.94 -15.21 -28.85
C ILE A 149 -7.67 -16.36 -29.54
N TYR A 150 -8.87 -16.68 -29.05
CA TYR A 150 -9.69 -17.76 -29.61
C TYR A 150 -10.30 -17.38 -30.98
N ASP A 151 -10.70 -16.13 -31.16
CA ASP A 151 -11.30 -15.62 -32.40
C ASP A 151 -10.40 -14.55 -33.02
N ASN A 152 -9.67 -14.93 -34.06
CA ASN A 152 -8.79 -14.04 -34.82
C ASN A 152 -9.53 -12.98 -35.67
N THR A 153 -10.85 -13.04 -35.70
CA THR A 153 -11.68 -12.06 -36.47
C THR A 153 -12.19 -10.91 -35.57
N ASP A 154 -11.93 -10.95 -34.28
CA ASP A 154 -12.29 -9.87 -33.35
C ASP A 154 -11.56 -8.57 -33.76
N PRO A 155 -12.29 -7.50 -34.12
CA PRO A 155 -11.67 -6.23 -34.52
C PRO A 155 -10.83 -5.56 -33.47
N TYR A 156 -10.96 -5.99 -32.19
CA TYR A 156 -10.20 -5.46 -31.04
C TYR A 156 -8.84 -6.12 -30.82
N ILE A 157 -8.53 -7.23 -31.53
CA ILE A 157 -7.24 -7.94 -31.43
C ILE A 157 -6.05 -7.03 -31.79
N ASN A 158 -6.25 -6.14 -32.73
CA ASN A 158 -5.21 -5.20 -33.19
C ASN A 158 -5.21 -3.87 -32.40
N TYR A 159 -6.04 -3.77 -31.35
CA TYR A 159 -6.08 -2.57 -30.54
C TYR A 159 -4.91 -2.60 -29.55
N VAL A 160 -3.89 -1.83 -29.82
CA VAL A 160 -2.75 -1.63 -28.93
C VAL A 160 -2.96 -0.32 -28.18
N ILE A 161 -2.98 -0.37 -26.86
CA ILE A 161 -2.84 0.85 -26.06
C ILE A 161 -1.35 1.04 -25.86
N ASP A 162 -0.79 2.01 -26.57
CA ASP A 162 0.62 2.32 -26.51
C ASP A 162 0.81 3.64 -25.74
N ASN A 163 1.59 3.57 -24.68
CA ASN A 163 2.09 4.71 -23.89
C ASN A 163 1.01 5.76 -23.55
N LYS A 164 -0.13 5.36 -23.01
CA LYS A 164 -1.13 6.32 -22.56
C LYS A 164 -0.69 6.98 -21.24
N PHE A 165 -0.26 8.23 -21.35
CA PHE A 165 0.18 9.02 -20.21
C PHE A 165 -0.99 9.65 -19.47
N GLN A 166 -0.97 9.57 -18.13
CA GLN A 166 -1.95 10.20 -17.26
C GLN A 166 -1.25 10.90 -16.10
N PRO A 167 -1.65 12.14 -15.79
CA PRO A 167 -1.11 12.83 -14.64
C PRO A 167 -1.54 12.15 -13.34
N GLN A 168 -0.69 12.21 -12.33
CA GLN A 168 -0.95 11.78 -10.97
C GLN A 168 -0.74 12.94 -10.01
N VAL A 169 -1.67 13.12 -9.08
CA VAL A 169 -1.56 14.04 -7.96
C VAL A 169 -1.99 13.32 -6.70
N GLY A 170 -1.22 13.45 -5.64
CA GLY A 170 -1.52 12.80 -4.36
C GLY A 170 -1.20 13.67 -3.17
N VAL A 171 -1.80 13.32 -2.04
CA VAL A 171 -1.60 14.00 -0.76
C VAL A 171 -1.40 12.99 0.36
N GLY A 172 -0.74 13.44 1.42
CA GLY A 172 -0.56 12.65 2.60
C GLY A 172 -0.30 13.48 3.85
N ILE A 173 -0.61 12.88 4.98
CA ILE A 173 -0.28 13.39 6.31
C ILE A 173 0.41 12.24 7.05
N PHE A 174 1.48 12.55 7.76
CA PHE A 174 2.21 11.58 8.56
C PHE A 174 2.61 12.19 9.89
N PHE A 175 2.16 11.56 10.96
CA PHE A 175 2.51 11.94 12.32
C PHE A 175 3.40 10.85 12.92
N ASN A 176 4.52 11.23 13.49
CA ASN A 176 5.39 10.29 14.19
C ASN A 176 6.04 10.89 15.43
N SER A 177 6.25 10.03 16.41
CA SER A 177 7.05 10.26 17.61
C SER A 177 8.21 9.25 17.65
N GLU A 178 8.91 9.16 18.76
CA GLU A 178 9.97 8.15 18.94
C GLU A 178 9.43 6.70 18.98
N LYS A 179 8.18 6.49 19.40
CA LYS A 179 7.62 5.15 19.61
C LYS A 179 6.44 4.79 18.72
N TYR A 180 5.75 5.75 18.13
CA TYR A 180 4.56 5.48 17.33
C TYR A 180 4.48 6.37 16.10
N TYR A 181 3.73 5.90 15.14
CA TYR A 181 3.42 6.66 13.94
C TYR A 181 2.01 6.37 13.45
N LEU A 182 1.45 7.37 12.77
CA LEU A 182 0.15 7.29 12.10
C LEU A 182 0.24 8.08 10.79
N GLY A 183 -0.20 7.49 9.69
CA GLY A 183 -0.22 8.13 8.38
C GLY A 183 -1.55 7.94 7.70
N LEU A 184 -2.04 8.99 7.05
CA LEU A 184 -3.21 8.97 6.18
C LEU A 184 -2.81 9.54 4.83
N SER A 185 -3.23 8.91 3.73
CA SER A 185 -2.85 9.37 2.40
C SER A 185 -3.82 8.92 1.32
N ALA A 186 -3.80 9.68 0.23
CA ALA A 186 -4.36 9.33 -1.07
C ALA A 186 -3.30 9.64 -2.13
N PRO A 187 -2.45 8.65 -2.53
CA PRO A 187 -1.32 8.88 -3.43
C PRO A 187 -1.75 9.17 -4.87
N ASN A 188 -3.01 8.91 -5.21
CA ASN A 188 -3.61 9.25 -6.48
C ASN A 188 -5.03 9.79 -6.26
N LEU A 189 -5.23 11.09 -6.48
CA LEU A 189 -6.52 11.77 -6.37
C LEU A 189 -7.24 11.89 -7.72
N LEU A 190 -6.53 11.61 -8.82
CA LEU A 190 -7.11 11.71 -10.16
C LEU A 190 -7.61 10.34 -10.58
N GLU A 191 -8.87 10.27 -11.01
CA GLU A 191 -9.41 9.04 -11.61
C GLU A 191 -8.69 8.75 -12.92
N LYS A 192 -8.12 7.55 -13.05
CA LYS A 192 -7.49 7.09 -14.28
C LYS A 192 -8.57 6.61 -15.27
N ARG A 193 -8.58 7.18 -16.48
CA ARG A 193 -9.51 6.80 -17.55
C ARG A 193 -8.72 6.19 -18.72
N PHE A 194 -8.63 4.88 -18.76
CA PHE A 194 -7.81 4.21 -19.78
C PHE A 194 -8.53 3.96 -21.11
N PHE A 195 -9.86 3.91 -21.12
CA PHE A 195 -10.66 3.66 -22.31
C PHE A 195 -11.66 4.79 -22.56
N GLU A 196 -11.34 5.67 -23.49
CA GLU A 196 -12.30 6.49 -24.20
C GLU A 196 -12.44 5.89 -25.59
N LEU A 197 -13.48 5.08 -25.81
CA LEU A 197 -13.82 4.64 -27.14
C LEU A 197 -14.50 5.79 -27.87
N ALA A 198 -14.12 5.96 -29.16
CA ALA A 198 -14.70 6.92 -30.08
C ALA A 198 -16.24 6.82 -30.04
N GLU A 199 -16.88 7.97 -30.09
CA GLU A 199 -18.32 8.15 -30.20
C GLU A 199 -18.88 7.49 -31.50
N SER A 200 -19.09 6.18 -31.48
CA SER A 200 -20.00 5.58 -32.44
C SER A 200 -20.59 4.29 -31.91
N SER A 201 -21.88 4.43 -31.51
CA SER A 201 -22.94 3.42 -31.47
C SER A 201 -22.56 2.04 -30.91
N SER A 202 -22.83 1.92 -29.68
CA SER A 202 -23.39 0.85 -28.86
C SER A 202 -22.66 0.64 -27.53
N SER A 203 -23.42 0.80 -26.52
CA SER A 203 -23.25 0.85 -25.10
C SER A 203 -22.67 -0.41 -24.43
N PHE A 204 -21.49 -0.89 -24.76
CA PHE A 204 -20.95 -2.10 -24.11
C PHE A 204 -19.54 -2.00 -23.54
N PHE A 205 -18.88 -0.86 -23.61
CA PHE A 205 -17.58 -0.74 -22.96
C PHE A 205 -17.67 0.03 -21.66
N SER A 206 -17.59 -0.74 -20.57
CA SER A 206 -17.44 -0.24 -19.22
C SER A 206 -16.23 0.69 -19.15
N ARG A 207 -16.42 1.90 -18.61
CA ARG A 207 -15.33 2.76 -18.20
C ARG A 207 -14.47 2.01 -17.18
N VAL A 208 -13.31 1.56 -17.55
CA VAL A 208 -12.31 1.15 -16.58
C VAL A 208 -11.76 2.44 -15.98
N SER A 209 -12.38 2.90 -14.88
CA SER A 209 -11.86 3.99 -14.08
C SER A 209 -11.25 3.41 -12.82
N ASP A 210 -10.00 3.75 -12.57
CA ASP A 210 -9.36 3.44 -11.31
C ASP A 210 -9.86 4.42 -10.24
N ASN A 211 -10.38 3.89 -9.14
CA ASN A 211 -10.94 4.69 -8.06
C ASN A 211 -9.84 5.24 -7.15
N ILE A 212 -10.15 6.32 -6.43
CA ILE A 212 -9.23 6.89 -5.44
C ILE A 212 -8.98 5.87 -4.32
N HIS A 213 -7.69 5.62 -4.06
CA HIS A 213 -7.24 4.75 -2.98
C HIS A 213 -6.87 5.58 -1.76
N PHE A 214 -7.45 5.24 -0.61
CA PHE A 214 -7.09 5.80 0.69
C PHE A 214 -6.29 4.78 1.49
N TYR A 215 -5.20 5.23 2.09
CA TYR A 215 -4.33 4.42 2.92
C TYR A 215 -4.24 5.00 4.33
N LEU A 216 -4.45 4.15 5.32
CA LEU A 216 -4.17 4.41 6.74
C LEU A 216 -3.08 3.46 7.19
N ILE A 217 -1.99 4.00 7.73
CA ILE A 217 -0.86 3.22 8.23
C ILE A 217 -0.57 3.61 9.68
N GLY A 218 -0.30 2.64 10.54
CA GLY A 218 0.04 2.91 11.92
C GLY A 218 0.91 1.82 12.53
N GLY A 219 1.60 2.16 13.61
CA GLY A 219 2.39 1.21 14.38
C GLY A 219 2.95 1.80 15.66
N TYR A 220 3.31 0.91 16.58
CA TYR A 220 3.90 1.27 17.85
C TYR A 220 5.09 0.37 18.15
N VAL A 221 6.15 0.92 18.74
CA VAL A 221 7.37 0.19 19.14
C VAL A 221 7.41 0.03 20.64
N PHE A 222 7.43 -1.20 21.09
CA PHE A 222 7.64 -1.61 22.48
C PHE A 222 9.09 -2.07 22.65
N ASP A 223 9.80 -1.49 23.61
CA ASP A 223 11.09 -1.99 24.05
C ASP A 223 10.84 -3.11 25.08
N LEU A 224 10.97 -4.38 24.66
CA LEU A 224 10.75 -5.53 25.54
C LEU A 224 11.93 -5.76 26.50
N ILE A 225 13.14 -5.81 25.93
CA ILE A 225 14.42 -5.86 26.61
C ILE A 225 15.43 -5.03 25.79
N PRO A 226 16.60 -4.66 26.32
CA PRO A 226 17.58 -3.83 25.60
C PRO A 226 17.97 -4.34 24.20
N SER A 227 17.96 -5.66 24.01
CA SER A 227 18.30 -6.31 22.74
C SER A 227 17.10 -6.66 21.86
N LEU A 228 15.85 -6.50 22.32
CA LEU A 228 14.67 -6.94 21.60
C LEU A 228 13.57 -5.88 21.65
N LYS A 229 13.15 -5.43 20.47
CA LYS A 229 11.99 -4.55 20.30
C LYS A 229 10.88 -5.28 19.57
N PHE A 230 9.65 -4.94 19.89
CA PHE A 230 8.43 -5.47 19.27
C PHE A 230 7.64 -4.34 18.62
N LYS A 231 7.18 -4.54 17.39
CA LYS A 231 6.40 -3.54 16.65
C LYS A 231 5.19 -4.19 15.99
N PRO A 232 4.01 -4.11 16.60
CA PRO A 232 2.75 -4.27 15.88
C PRO A 232 2.57 -3.08 14.92
N ALA A 233 2.11 -3.38 13.70
CA ALA A 233 1.82 -2.38 12.70
C ALA A 233 0.63 -2.81 11.83
N THR A 234 -0.02 -1.84 11.22
CA THR A 234 -1.19 -2.04 10.37
C THR A 234 -1.15 -1.14 9.15
N LEU A 235 -1.68 -1.65 8.05
CA LEU A 235 -2.05 -0.91 6.86
C LEU A 235 -3.51 -1.21 6.54
N VAL A 236 -4.32 -0.17 6.36
CA VAL A 236 -5.69 -0.28 5.86
C VAL A 236 -5.76 0.43 4.53
N LYS A 237 -6.28 -0.26 3.52
CA LYS A 237 -6.55 0.28 2.19
C LYS A 237 -8.06 0.30 1.97
N ALA A 238 -8.59 1.45 1.62
CA ALA A 238 -9.99 1.66 1.29
C ALA A 238 -10.13 2.21 -0.13
N VAL A 239 -10.94 1.56 -0.93
CA VAL A 239 -11.25 1.94 -2.32
C VAL A 239 -12.76 1.92 -2.50
N ARG A 240 -13.30 2.91 -3.20
CA ARG A 240 -14.74 2.94 -3.47
C ARG A 240 -15.14 1.73 -4.32
N GLY A 241 -16.15 0.98 -3.86
CA GLY A 241 -16.66 -0.19 -4.58
C GLY A 241 -15.88 -1.48 -4.38
N SER A 242 -14.87 -1.49 -3.48
CA SER A 242 -14.12 -2.69 -3.12
C SER A 242 -14.15 -2.93 -1.60
N PRO A 243 -14.03 -4.18 -1.13
CA PRO A 243 -13.87 -4.47 0.28
C PRO A 243 -12.64 -3.75 0.87
N ILE A 244 -12.75 -3.35 2.14
CA ILE A 244 -11.60 -2.79 2.86
C ILE A 244 -10.57 -3.90 3.04
N GLN A 245 -9.34 -3.62 2.59
CA GLN A 245 -8.21 -4.49 2.81
C GLN A 245 -7.50 -4.08 4.09
N TRP A 246 -7.18 -5.05 4.92
CA TRP A 246 -6.52 -4.82 6.20
C TRP A 246 -5.35 -5.77 6.38
N ASP A 247 -4.16 -5.19 6.48
CA ASP A 247 -2.91 -5.88 6.73
C ASP A 247 -2.46 -5.61 8.16
N LEU A 248 -2.26 -6.66 8.94
CA LEU A 248 -1.72 -6.62 10.30
C LEU A 248 -0.34 -7.28 10.31
N SER A 249 0.63 -6.69 10.99
CA SER A 249 1.96 -7.28 11.13
C SER A 249 2.49 -7.18 12.55
N LEU A 250 3.22 -8.21 12.95
CA LEU A 250 3.93 -8.33 14.22
C LEU A 250 5.41 -8.51 13.92
N ASN A 251 6.21 -7.50 14.22
CA ASN A 251 7.62 -7.45 13.84
C ASN A 251 8.49 -7.38 15.09
N PHE A 252 9.61 -8.08 15.06
CA PHE A 252 10.62 -8.10 16.11
C PHE A 252 11.95 -7.61 15.54
N LEU A 253 12.67 -6.79 16.30
CA LEU A 253 14.04 -6.36 15.99
C LEU A 253 14.97 -6.85 17.10
N LEU A 254 15.90 -7.72 16.72
CA LEU A 254 16.90 -8.31 17.62
C LEU A 254 18.25 -7.64 17.39
N ASN A 255 18.89 -7.18 18.48
CA ASN A 255 20.23 -6.57 18.51
C ASN A 255 20.38 -5.37 17.53
N ASN A 256 19.28 -4.68 17.19
CA ASN A 256 19.20 -3.62 16.19
C ASN A 256 19.65 -4.03 14.76
N ASN A 257 19.86 -5.32 14.50
CA ASN A 257 20.37 -5.81 13.21
C ASN A 257 19.42 -6.77 12.52
N PHE A 258 18.74 -7.65 13.26
CA PHE A 258 17.89 -8.68 12.66
C PHE A 258 16.43 -8.34 12.89
N THR A 259 15.68 -8.24 11.82
CA THR A 259 14.22 -8.10 11.84
C THR A 259 13.59 -9.41 11.40
N PHE A 260 12.58 -9.86 12.12
CA PHE A 260 11.72 -10.97 11.70
C PHE A 260 10.29 -10.67 12.12
N GLY A 261 9.33 -11.24 11.41
CA GLY A 261 7.94 -11.00 11.71
C GLY A 261 7.00 -11.88 10.93
N ILE A 262 5.75 -11.77 11.32
CA ILE A 262 4.63 -12.37 10.61
C ILE A 262 3.64 -11.25 10.27
N ALA A 263 2.99 -11.38 9.12
CA ALA A 263 1.90 -10.51 8.73
C ALA A 263 0.70 -11.35 8.27
N ASN A 264 -0.48 -10.79 8.45
CA ASN A 264 -1.72 -11.36 7.95
C ASN A 264 -2.45 -10.29 7.15
N ARG A 265 -2.69 -10.56 5.89
CA ARG A 265 -3.61 -9.82 5.04
C ARG A 265 -4.94 -10.55 5.09
N LEU A 266 -5.92 -9.93 5.74
CA LEU A 266 -7.23 -10.54 5.94
C LEU A 266 -7.80 -11.03 4.60
N ASP A 267 -8.31 -12.26 4.59
CA ASP A 267 -8.92 -12.95 3.46
C ASP A 267 -8.01 -13.06 2.20
N SER A 268 -6.67 -13.05 2.38
CA SER A 268 -5.74 -13.08 1.24
C SER A 268 -4.48 -13.90 1.47
N ALA A 269 -3.68 -13.61 2.51
CA ALA A 269 -2.41 -14.28 2.73
C ALA A 269 -1.89 -14.18 4.17
N ILE A 270 -1.08 -15.16 4.55
CA ILE A 270 -0.23 -15.11 5.75
C ILE A 270 1.22 -15.02 5.27
N THR A 271 1.98 -14.08 5.85
CA THR A 271 3.35 -13.80 5.42
C THR A 271 4.36 -14.03 6.52
N GLY A 272 5.47 -14.66 6.17
CA GLY A 272 6.71 -14.61 6.93
C GLY A 272 7.64 -13.55 6.37
N LEU A 273 8.27 -12.75 7.22
CA LEU A 273 9.24 -11.74 6.81
C LEU A 273 10.52 -11.80 7.64
N ALA A 274 11.65 -11.55 7.00
CA ALA A 274 12.96 -11.46 7.61
C ALA A 274 13.77 -10.33 6.99
N GLY A 275 14.64 -9.69 7.77
CA GLY A 275 15.51 -8.62 7.31
C GLY A 275 16.79 -8.55 8.13
N ILE A 276 17.83 -8.06 7.52
CA ILE A 276 19.14 -7.88 8.14
C ILE A 276 19.71 -6.51 7.78
N GLN A 277 20.15 -5.77 8.79
CA GLN A 277 21.01 -4.62 8.64
C GLN A 277 22.46 -5.12 8.48
N VAL A 278 22.92 -5.23 7.24
CA VAL A 278 24.24 -5.79 6.88
C VAL A 278 25.36 -4.84 7.32
N SER A 279 25.12 -3.54 7.19
CA SER A 279 26.00 -2.46 7.63
C SER A 279 25.16 -1.22 7.97
N ASP A 280 25.79 -0.17 8.49
CA ASP A 280 25.08 1.09 8.80
C ASP A 280 24.36 1.68 7.55
N ALA A 281 24.87 1.34 6.36
CA ALA A 281 24.34 1.84 5.09
C ALA A 281 23.42 0.86 4.36
N LEU A 282 23.51 -0.45 4.62
CA LEU A 282 22.83 -1.47 3.79
C LEU A 282 21.90 -2.33 4.63
N MET A 283 20.63 -2.36 4.24
CA MET A 283 19.61 -3.28 4.74
C MET A 283 19.04 -4.13 3.62
N ILE A 284 18.83 -5.41 3.88
CA ILE A 284 18.19 -6.37 2.98
C ILE A 284 17.02 -7.02 3.72
N GLY A 285 15.87 -7.14 3.06
CA GLY A 285 14.69 -7.81 3.58
C GLY A 285 14.10 -8.76 2.56
N LEU A 286 13.51 -9.84 3.05
CA LEU A 286 12.82 -10.87 2.29
C LEU A 286 11.46 -11.11 2.91
N SER A 287 10.45 -11.42 2.10
CA SER A 287 9.19 -11.95 2.60
C SER A 287 8.62 -13.01 1.65
N TYR A 288 7.84 -13.90 2.23
CA TYR A 288 7.13 -14.93 1.51
C TYR A 288 5.68 -14.98 2.00
N ASP A 289 4.75 -14.87 1.04
CA ASP A 289 3.32 -14.90 1.30
C ASP A 289 2.76 -16.29 0.96
N PHE A 290 2.17 -16.92 1.95
CA PHE A 290 1.34 -18.10 1.80
C PHE A 290 -0.08 -17.62 1.47
N THR A 291 -0.54 -17.88 0.26
CA THR A 291 -1.90 -17.51 -0.17
C THR A 291 -2.91 -18.36 0.59
N THR A 292 -4.02 -17.75 1.03
CA THR A 292 -5.10 -18.43 1.79
C THR A 292 -6.43 -18.43 1.02
N THR A 293 -6.40 -18.06 -0.25
CA THR A 293 -7.55 -18.05 -1.16
C THR A 293 -7.48 -19.26 -2.12
N GLU A 294 -8.52 -19.50 -2.91
CA GLU A 294 -8.60 -20.62 -3.88
C GLU A 294 -7.43 -20.64 -4.90
N ILE A 295 -6.69 -19.54 -5.05
CA ILE A 295 -5.47 -19.49 -5.88
C ILE A 295 -4.34 -20.33 -5.27
N GLU A 296 -4.40 -20.70 -3.99
CA GLU A 296 -3.43 -21.58 -3.32
C GLU A 296 -3.24 -22.89 -4.07
N ASP A 297 -4.30 -23.44 -4.67
CA ASP A 297 -4.26 -24.69 -5.42
C ASP A 297 -3.42 -24.61 -6.72
N TYR A 298 -3.15 -23.40 -7.21
CA TYR A 298 -2.50 -23.13 -8.50
C TYR A 298 -1.16 -22.40 -8.36
N SER A 299 -0.85 -21.86 -7.19
CA SER A 299 0.30 -20.99 -6.97
C SER A 299 1.13 -21.44 -5.77
N SER A 300 2.43 -21.44 -5.94
CA SER A 300 3.37 -21.65 -4.82
C SER A 300 3.56 -20.43 -3.93
N GLY A 301 2.61 -19.47 -3.91
CA GLY A 301 2.67 -18.27 -3.09
C GLY A 301 3.31 -17.07 -3.77
N SER A 302 3.81 -16.09 -2.98
CA SER A 302 4.43 -14.88 -3.51
C SER A 302 5.71 -14.54 -2.77
N PHE A 303 6.69 -14.01 -3.50
CA PHE A 303 8.00 -13.67 -2.96
C PHE A 303 8.28 -12.18 -3.13
N GLU A 304 8.92 -11.56 -2.10
CA GLU A 304 9.28 -10.15 -2.12
C GLU A 304 10.68 -9.93 -1.57
N VAL A 305 11.47 -9.11 -2.27
CA VAL A 305 12.82 -8.69 -1.89
C VAL A 305 12.85 -7.19 -1.69
N PHE A 306 13.52 -6.75 -0.64
CA PHE A 306 13.74 -5.36 -0.34
C PHE A 306 15.23 -5.07 -0.10
N ILE A 307 15.72 -3.98 -0.67
CA ILE A 307 17.08 -3.48 -0.45
C ILE A 307 16.99 -1.98 -0.16
N ARG A 308 17.68 -1.53 0.88
CA ARG A 308 17.83 -0.11 1.19
C ARG A 308 19.28 0.25 1.37
N ILE A 309 19.69 1.34 0.72
CA ILE A 309 21.00 1.94 0.83
C ILE A 309 20.81 3.34 1.41
N ASP A 310 21.42 3.58 2.57
CA ASP A 310 21.41 4.87 3.28
C ASP A 310 22.75 5.60 3.03
N PHE A 311 22.67 6.85 2.61
CA PHE A 311 23.83 7.68 2.32
C PHE A 311 24.02 8.73 3.42
N GLY A 312 25.11 8.67 4.12
CA GLY A 312 25.45 9.60 5.20
C GLY A 312 25.83 8.87 6.48
N THR A 313 26.91 9.32 7.09
CA THR A 313 27.47 8.74 8.31
C THR A 313 26.95 9.47 9.56
N ASN A 314 26.67 8.73 10.62
CA ASN A 314 26.55 9.18 12.02
C ASN A 314 25.32 10.02 12.41
N ARG A 315 24.18 9.91 11.75
CA ARG A 315 22.94 10.51 12.27
C ARG A 315 22.07 9.45 12.94
N LYS A 316 21.67 9.73 14.18
CA LYS A 316 20.66 8.93 14.86
C LYS A 316 19.36 9.04 14.08
N ILE A 317 18.91 7.94 13.47
CA ILE A 317 17.65 7.89 12.74
C ILE A 317 16.51 7.97 13.77
N LEU A 318 15.83 9.11 13.81
CA LEU A 318 14.73 9.38 14.73
C LEU A 318 13.40 8.90 14.12
N THR A 319 13.26 7.61 13.92
CA THR A 319 11.96 7.08 13.52
C THR A 319 11.59 5.90 14.40
N PRO A 320 10.30 5.73 14.79
CA PRO A 320 9.83 4.58 15.56
C PRO A 320 9.79 3.32 14.70
N ARG A 321 10.40 3.37 13.54
CA ARG A 321 10.48 2.27 12.62
C ARG A 321 11.83 1.62 12.81
N PHE A 322 11.83 0.30 12.95
CA PHE A 322 13.05 -0.49 12.95
C PHE A 322 13.85 -0.32 11.65
N PHE A 323 13.28 0.42 10.69
CA PHE A 323 13.71 0.41 9.30
C PHE A 323 14.10 1.78 8.81
#